data_98247475b313c4baaefd1b58caf3079f
#
_entry.id   98247475b313c4baaefd1b58caf3079f
#
_cell.length_a   1.000
_cell.length_b   1.000
_cell.length_c   1.000
_cell.angle_alpha   90.00
_cell.angle_beta   90.00
_cell.angle_gamma   90.00
#
_symmetry.space_group_name_H-M   'P 1'
#
loop_
_entity.id
_entity.type
_entity.pdbx_description
1 polymer ?
#
loop_
_entity_poly.entity_id
_entity_poly.type
_entity_poly.pdbx_seq_one_letter_code
_entity_poly.pdbx_strand_id
1 'polypeptide(L)'
;MAKPVYFLLGAIPVVVALLIAVPLITKNEIPVSAANANDKIEIEYTKHQLKKISNGITERIGAQKTEILLIKNDGDIKYTITEKGYPQPDIKSKIDEKKLNKIKALIKETGFIAIEPDSFSVLENVKDYQKYSVKITLNGRVNQIHWPELNATSDFIPPIISMVESELDKIMSEISE
;
A
#
# COMPACT_ATOMS: atom_id res chain seq x y z
N MET A 1 -51.82 -14.46 -23.79
CA MET A 1 -51.33 -13.92 -22.50
C MET A 1 -50.01 -14.57 -22.20
N ALA A 2 -48.88 -13.83 -22.21
CA ALA A 2 -47.57 -14.37 -21.84
C ALA A 2 -47.56 -14.69 -20.34
N LYS A 3 -47.16 -15.91 -19.99
CA LYS A 3 -47.12 -16.35 -18.59
C LYS A 3 -46.05 -15.53 -17.85
N PRO A 4 -46.31 -15.02 -16.63
CA PRO A 4 -45.36 -14.19 -15.89
C PRO A 4 -43.98 -14.84 -15.64
N VAL A 5 -43.92 -16.17 -15.74
CA VAL A 5 -42.69 -16.97 -15.64
C VAL A 5 -41.66 -16.61 -16.73
N TYR A 6 -42.08 -16.27 -17.94
CA TYR A 6 -41.14 -15.88 -19.02
C TYR A 6 -40.51 -14.52 -18.77
N PHE A 7 -41.23 -13.61 -18.13
CA PHE A 7 -40.68 -12.31 -17.71
C PHE A 7 -39.61 -12.48 -16.59
N LEU A 8 -39.86 -13.40 -15.66
CA LEU A 8 -38.92 -13.71 -14.57
C LEU A 8 -37.63 -14.36 -15.11
N LEU A 9 -37.79 -15.30 -16.09
CA LEU A 9 -36.63 -15.97 -16.71
C LEU A 9 -35.76 -14.99 -17.55
N GLY A 10 -36.40 -13.98 -18.19
CA GLY A 10 -35.67 -12.96 -18.95
C GLY A 10 -35.02 -11.88 -18.07
N ALA A 11 -35.56 -11.61 -16.87
CA ALA A 11 -35.01 -10.63 -15.95
C ALA A 11 -33.72 -11.11 -15.23
N ILE A 12 -33.60 -12.41 -14.97
CA ILE A 12 -32.44 -12.98 -14.24
C ILE A 12 -31.11 -12.68 -14.95
N PRO A 13 -30.92 -12.97 -16.26
CA PRO A 13 -29.66 -12.68 -16.92
C PRO A 13 -29.35 -11.18 -16.99
N VAL A 14 -30.35 -10.31 -17.06
CA VAL A 14 -30.16 -8.85 -17.05
C VAL A 14 -29.67 -8.38 -15.66
N VAL A 15 -30.27 -8.88 -14.58
CA VAL A 15 -29.84 -8.56 -13.22
C VAL A 15 -28.43 -9.06 -12.96
N VAL A 16 -28.09 -10.28 -13.40
CA VAL A 16 -26.76 -10.84 -13.27
C VAL A 16 -25.73 -10.02 -14.07
N ALA A 17 -26.09 -9.63 -15.30
CA ALA A 17 -25.22 -8.78 -16.12
C ALA A 17 -25.00 -7.41 -15.47
N LEU A 18 -26.02 -6.79 -14.87
CA LEU A 18 -25.92 -5.53 -14.13
C LEU A 18 -25.05 -5.68 -12.87
N LEU A 19 -25.22 -6.76 -12.09
CA LEU A 19 -24.42 -7.02 -10.90
C LEU A 19 -22.92 -7.20 -11.22
N ILE A 20 -22.59 -7.67 -12.42
CA ILE A 20 -21.21 -7.80 -12.87
C ILE A 20 -20.71 -6.49 -13.52
N ALA A 21 -21.55 -5.84 -14.33
CA ALA A 21 -21.17 -4.64 -15.07
C ALA A 21 -21.03 -3.39 -14.17
N VAL A 22 -21.92 -3.23 -13.17
CA VAL A 22 -21.88 -2.06 -12.28
C VAL A 22 -20.56 -1.96 -11.52
N PRO A 23 -20.01 -2.99 -10.88
CA PRO A 23 -18.69 -2.93 -10.22
C PRO A 23 -17.53 -2.70 -11.18
N LEU A 24 -17.66 -3.13 -12.46
CA LEU A 24 -16.63 -2.91 -13.48
C LEU A 24 -16.62 -1.46 -14.00
N ILE A 25 -17.79 -0.82 -14.03
CA ILE A 25 -17.96 0.56 -14.51
C ILE A 25 -17.74 1.55 -13.36
N THR A 26 -18.22 1.25 -12.16
CA THR A 26 -17.95 2.00 -10.94
C THR A 26 -16.63 1.56 -10.32
N LYS A 27 -15.51 1.71 -11.03
CA LYS A 27 -14.24 1.83 -10.35
C LYS A 27 -14.37 3.03 -9.44
N ASN A 28 -14.36 2.81 -8.13
CA ASN A 28 -14.27 3.88 -7.14
C ASN A 28 -12.91 4.59 -7.35
N GLU A 29 -12.85 5.45 -8.35
CA GLU A 29 -11.74 6.39 -8.47
C GLU A 29 -11.93 7.36 -7.31
N ILE A 30 -10.98 7.31 -6.38
CA ILE A 30 -10.93 8.25 -5.27
C ILE A 30 -10.90 9.65 -5.89
N PRO A 31 -11.85 10.53 -5.53
CA PRO A 31 -11.93 11.83 -6.15
C PRO A 31 -10.62 12.58 -5.93
N VAL A 32 -9.94 12.93 -7.01
CA VAL A 32 -8.69 13.75 -6.95
C VAL A 32 -8.97 15.11 -6.30
N SER A 33 -10.23 15.54 -6.25
CA SER A 33 -10.72 16.74 -5.56
C SER A 33 -10.44 16.78 -4.05
N ALA A 34 -10.18 15.63 -3.41
CA ALA A 34 -9.75 15.58 -2.01
C ALA A 34 -8.33 16.11 -1.78
N ALA A 35 -7.48 16.06 -2.80
CA ALA A 35 -6.16 16.66 -2.75
C ALA A 35 -6.29 18.20 -2.88
N ASN A 36 -5.94 18.92 -1.83
CA ASN A 36 -5.83 20.37 -1.90
C ASN A 36 -4.45 20.73 -2.48
N ALA A 37 -4.41 21.71 -3.37
CA ALA A 37 -3.14 22.21 -3.95
C ALA A 37 -2.13 22.67 -2.87
N ASN A 38 -2.62 23.12 -1.71
CA ASN A 38 -1.78 23.56 -0.59
C ASN A 38 -1.32 22.42 0.33
N ASP A 39 -1.78 21.19 0.11
CA ASP A 39 -1.39 20.05 0.94
C ASP A 39 0.09 19.70 0.71
N LYS A 40 0.87 19.74 1.78
CA LYS A 40 2.26 19.30 1.79
C LYS A 40 2.33 17.86 2.26
N ILE A 41 2.84 16.97 1.42
CA ILE A 41 2.99 15.57 1.76
C ILE A 41 4.44 15.12 1.57
N GLU A 42 4.89 14.27 2.50
CA GLU A 42 6.11 13.49 2.36
C GLU A 42 5.79 12.06 2.78
N ILE A 43 6.20 11.09 1.96
CA ILE A 43 5.94 9.67 2.17
C ILE A 43 7.27 8.94 2.16
N GLU A 44 7.55 8.19 3.23
CA GLU A 44 8.64 7.24 3.30
C GLU A 44 8.05 5.84 3.43
N TYR A 45 8.27 5.01 2.42
CA TYR A 45 7.83 3.63 2.40
C TYR A 45 9.03 2.71 2.42
N THR A 46 9.08 1.81 3.39
CA THR A 46 10.18 0.87 3.59
C THR A 46 9.67 -0.57 3.52
N LYS A 47 10.39 -1.41 2.78
CA LYS A 47 10.21 -2.86 2.72
C LYS A 47 11.46 -3.53 3.23
N HIS A 48 11.32 -4.42 4.20
CA HIS A 48 12.40 -5.26 4.70
C HIS A 48 12.08 -6.72 4.41
N GLN A 49 12.96 -7.40 3.72
CA GLN A 49 13.00 -8.85 3.72
C GLN A 49 13.81 -9.29 4.94
N LEU A 50 13.15 -9.85 5.92
CA LEU A 50 13.72 -10.23 7.20
C LEU A 50 13.89 -11.74 7.27
N LYS A 51 15.02 -12.18 7.83
CA LYS A 51 15.30 -13.59 8.10
C LYS A 51 15.75 -13.79 9.53
N LYS A 52 15.13 -14.76 10.19
CA LYS A 52 15.50 -15.21 11.53
C LYS A 52 16.72 -16.11 11.42
N ILE A 53 17.84 -15.67 11.99
CA ILE A 53 19.10 -16.39 11.99
C ILE A 53 19.31 -16.93 13.39
N SER A 54 19.37 -18.25 13.52
CA SER A 54 19.66 -18.92 14.79
C SER A 54 21.12 -19.30 14.85
N ASN A 55 21.83 -18.80 15.84
CA ASN A 55 23.23 -19.14 16.14
C ASN A 55 23.30 -19.90 17.48
N GLY A 56 22.65 -21.07 17.53
CA GLY A 56 22.60 -21.89 18.74
C GLY A 56 21.64 -21.32 19.80
N ILE A 57 22.16 -20.60 20.80
CA ILE A 57 21.35 -20.10 21.93
C ILE A 57 20.66 -18.77 21.63
N THR A 58 21.15 -18.00 20.64
CA THR A 58 20.61 -16.68 20.31
C THR A 58 19.96 -16.66 18.93
N GLU A 59 18.75 -16.10 18.88
CA GLU A 59 18.07 -15.79 17.62
C GLU A 59 18.22 -14.29 17.32
N ARG A 60 18.54 -13.99 16.06
CA ARG A 60 18.62 -12.61 15.57
C ARG A 60 17.79 -12.47 14.31
N ILE A 61 17.14 -11.33 14.14
CA ILE A 61 16.46 -10.97 12.91
C ILE A 61 17.42 -10.10 12.11
N GLY A 62 17.75 -10.54 10.90
CA GLY A 62 18.61 -9.81 9.97
C GLY A 62 17.87 -9.44 8.70
N ALA A 63 18.03 -8.19 8.25
CA ALA A 63 17.50 -7.75 6.96
C ALA A 63 18.40 -8.31 5.85
N GLN A 64 17.81 -9.09 4.93
CA GLN A 64 18.48 -9.58 3.73
C GLN A 64 18.43 -8.53 2.61
N LYS A 65 17.29 -7.86 2.49
CA LYS A 65 17.05 -6.74 1.57
C LYS A 65 16.25 -5.67 2.28
N THR A 66 16.61 -4.43 2.04
CA THR A 66 15.83 -3.25 2.45
C THR A 66 15.63 -2.35 1.24
N GLU A 67 14.41 -1.95 1.00
CA GLU A 67 14.02 -1.04 -0.06
C GLU A 67 13.33 0.15 0.58
N ILE A 68 13.74 1.36 0.21
CA ILE A 68 13.20 2.61 0.76
C ILE A 68 12.79 3.51 -0.41
N LEU A 69 11.50 3.84 -0.47
CA LEU A 69 10.94 4.81 -1.38
C LEU A 69 10.61 6.08 -0.61
N LEU A 70 11.24 7.19 -0.99
CA LEU A 70 10.93 8.53 -0.48
C LEU A 70 10.26 9.35 -1.58
N ILE A 71 9.05 9.84 -1.32
CA ILE A 71 8.31 10.75 -2.20
C ILE A 71 8.15 12.08 -1.50
N LYS A 72 8.65 13.15 -2.12
CA LYS A 72 8.55 14.50 -1.61
C LYS A 72 7.33 15.24 -2.17
N ASN A 73 6.99 16.35 -1.53
CA ASN A 73 5.84 17.16 -1.92
C ASN A 73 5.91 17.74 -3.34
N ASP A 74 7.10 17.96 -3.87
CA ASP A 74 7.37 18.45 -5.23
C ASP A 74 7.33 17.33 -6.29
N GLY A 75 7.06 16.10 -5.86
CA GLY A 75 7.02 14.91 -6.69
C GLY A 75 8.39 14.26 -6.91
N ASP A 76 9.45 14.79 -6.31
CA ASP A 76 10.76 14.13 -6.38
C ASP A 76 10.74 12.80 -5.64
N ILE A 77 11.29 11.78 -6.28
CA ILE A 77 11.40 10.42 -5.77
C ILE A 77 12.86 10.06 -5.59
N LYS A 78 13.12 9.42 -4.45
CA LYS A 78 14.38 8.73 -4.19
C LYS A 78 14.08 7.29 -3.81
N TYR A 79 14.65 6.34 -4.53
CA TYR A 79 14.53 4.92 -4.24
C TYR A 79 15.91 4.34 -3.95
N THR A 80 16.03 3.73 -2.78
CA THR A 80 17.27 3.16 -2.26
C THR A 80 17.10 1.68 -2.00
N ILE A 81 18.06 0.87 -2.43
CA ILE A 81 18.11 -0.57 -2.18
C ILE A 81 19.36 -0.90 -1.40
N THR A 82 19.23 -1.71 -0.37
CA THR A 82 20.35 -2.30 0.38
C THR A 82 20.19 -3.82 0.40
N GLU A 83 21.15 -4.56 -0.10
CA GLU A 83 21.16 -6.02 -0.10
C GLU A 83 22.31 -6.54 0.76
N LYS A 84 21.99 -7.42 1.71
CA LYS A 84 22.99 -8.05 2.61
C LYS A 84 23.93 -7.02 3.28
N GLY A 85 23.40 -5.82 3.56
CA GLY A 85 24.15 -4.72 4.17
C GLY A 85 24.93 -3.85 3.18
N TYR A 86 24.90 -4.13 1.88
CA TYR A 86 25.56 -3.33 0.85
C TYR A 86 24.56 -2.41 0.16
N PRO A 87 24.71 -1.08 0.26
CA PRO A 87 23.84 -0.14 -0.43
C PRO A 87 24.10 -0.16 -1.93
N GLN A 88 23.03 -0.14 -2.72
CA GLN A 88 23.05 0.07 -4.16
C GLN A 88 22.99 1.57 -4.47
N PRO A 89 23.36 2.00 -5.69
CA PRO A 89 23.19 3.38 -6.11
C PRO A 89 21.72 3.81 -6.02
N ASP A 90 21.47 5.01 -5.48
CA ASP A 90 20.15 5.58 -5.41
C ASP A 90 19.56 5.84 -6.80
N ILE A 91 18.33 5.43 -6.99
CA ILE A 91 17.55 5.76 -8.18
C ILE A 91 16.76 7.04 -7.86
N LYS A 92 16.90 8.04 -8.70
CA LYS A 92 16.16 9.30 -8.60
C LYS A 92 15.20 9.41 -9.77
N SER A 93 13.97 9.80 -9.49
CA SER A 93 12.92 9.96 -10.48
C SER A 93 11.96 11.08 -10.05
N LYS A 94 10.92 11.30 -10.83
CA LYS A 94 9.87 12.25 -10.52
C LYS A 94 8.51 11.62 -10.83
N ILE A 95 7.60 11.69 -9.87
CA ILE A 95 6.20 11.30 -10.08
C ILE A 95 5.44 12.47 -10.73
N ASP A 96 4.54 12.16 -11.64
CA ASP A 96 3.68 13.18 -12.20
C ASP A 96 2.67 13.71 -11.16
N GLU A 97 2.23 14.94 -11.35
CA GLU A 97 1.35 15.65 -10.43
C GLU A 97 0.01 14.90 -10.24
N LYS A 98 -0.51 14.26 -11.28
CA LYS A 98 -1.76 13.50 -11.22
C LYS A 98 -1.63 12.29 -10.30
N LYS A 99 -0.54 11.54 -10.39
CA LYS A 99 -0.26 10.40 -9.51
C LYS A 99 -0.02 10.85 -8.08
N LEU A 100 0.73 11.94 -7.88
CA LEU A 100 0.96 12.50 -6.55
C LEU A 100 -0.36 12.93 -5.90
N ASN A 101 -1.23 13.62 -6.64
CA ASN A 101 -2.54 14.04 -6.16
C ASN A 101 -3.46 12.86 -5.86
N LYS A 102 -3.37 11.77 -6.64
CA LYS A 102 -4.09 10.52 -6.35
C LYS A 102 -3.68 9.92 -5.01
N ILE A 103 -2.38 9.88 -4.70
CA ILE A 103 -1.90 9.38 -3.41
C ILE A 103 -2.31 10.31 -2.26
N LYS A 104 -2.21 11.64 -2.45
CA LYS A 104 -2.71 12.61 -1.45
C LYS A 104 -4.18 12.38 -1.15
N ALA A 105 -5.01 12.23 -2.19
CA ALA A 105 -6.43 11.95 -2.05
C ALA A 105 -6.68 10.62 -1.34
N LEU A 106 -5.98 9.56 -1.73
CA LEU A 106 -6.07 8.25 -1.09
C LEU A 106 -5.82 8.36 0.42
N ILE A 107 -4.71 8.96 0.82
CA ILE A 107 -4.31 9.11 2.23
C ILE A 107 -5.34 9.93 3.04
N LYS A 108 -5.90 10.99 2.45
CA LYS A 108 -6.87 11.86 3.11
C LYS A 108 -8.26 11.22 3.23
N GLU A 109 -8.77 10.68 2.12
CA GLU A 109 -10.13 10.13 2.05
C GLU A 109 -10.28 8.83 2.85
N THR A 110 -9.21 8.05 2.90
CA THR A 110 -9.24 6.79 3.63
C THR A 110 -9.01 6.97 5.13
N GLY A 111 -8.61 8.16 5.58
CA GLY A 111 -8.28 8.41 6.98
C GLY A 111 -7.00 7.68 7.43
N PHE A 112 -6.09 7.35 6.50
CA PHE A 112 -4.83 6.65 6.83
C PHE A 112 -4.06 7.33 7.97
N ILE A 113 -4.09 8.67 8.04
CA ILE A 113 -3.42 9.46 9.09
C ILE A 113 -4.07 9.29 10.47
N ALA A 114 -5.31 8.81 10.52
CA ALA A 114 -6.03 8.58 11.77
C ALA A 114 -5.84 7.15 12.32
N ILE A 115 -5.20 6.26 11.55
CA ILE A 115 -4.85 4.91 12.05
C ILE A 115 -3.85 5.09 13.19
N GLU A 116 -4.11 4.46 14.32
CA GLU A 116 -3.15 4.48 15.43
C GLU A 116 -1.83 3.86 14.97
N PRO A 117 -0.68 4.46 15.38
CA PRO A 117 0.63 3.94 15.04
C PRO A 117 0.84 2.62 15.79
N ASP A 118 0.33 1.54 15.22
CA ASP A 118 0.43 0.20 15.76
C ASP A 118 1.52 -0.61 15.04
N SER A 119 2.11 -1.51 15.78
CA SER A 119 2.96 -2.56 15.23
C SER A 119 2.23 -3.88 15.36
N PHE A 120 1.88 -4.46 14.22
CA PHE A 120 1.27 -5.79 14.16
C PHE A 120 2.29 -6.85 14.57
N SER A 121 1.83 -7.86 15.30
CA SER A 121 2.69 -8.93 15.80
C SER A 121 3.09 -9.89 14.68
N VAL A 122 4.29 -10.47 14.81
CA VAL A 122 4.76 -11.51 13.91
C VAL A 122 4.65 -12.86 14.61
N LEU A 123 4.15 -13.87 13.89
CA LEU A 123 4.04 -15.24 14.39
C LEU A 123 5.42 -15.80 14.73
N GLU A 124 5.56 -16.48 15.86
CA GLU A 124 6.84 -16.99 16.36
C GLU A 124 7.49 -18.03 15.44
N ASN A 125 6.68 -18.80 14.72
CA ASN A 125 7.12 -19.87 13.83
C ASN A 125 7.61 -19.38 12.45
N VAL A 126 7.43 -18.09 12.14
CA VAL A 126 7.84 -17.51 10.85
C VAL A 126 9.31 -17.12 10.92
N LYS A 127 10.12 -17.70 10.01
CA LYS A 127 11.58 -17.49 9.95
C LYS A 127 12.03 -16.53 8.85
N ASP A 128 11.21 -16.36 7.83
CA ASP A 128 11.50 -15.50 6.67
C ASP A 128 10.20 -14.79 6.30
N TYR A 129 10.20 -13.46 6.29
CA TYR A 129 9.01 -12.67 6.03
C TYR A 129 9.35 -11.25 5.58
N GLN A 130 8.40 -10.62 4.91
CA GLN A 130 8.48 -9.20 4.61
C GLN A 130 7.84 -8.37 5.73
N LYS A 131 8.52 -7.28 6.09
CA LYS A 131 8.00 -6.26 7.00
C LYS A 131 7.96 -4.92 6.27
N TYR A 132 6.83 -4.26 6.38
CA TYR A 132 6.56 -2.99 5.75
C TYR A 132 6.48 -1.87 6.78
N SER A 133 6.82 -0.67 6.36
CA SER A 133 6.61 0.55 7.13
C SER A 133 6.24 1.68 6.19
N VAL A 134 5.19 2.41 6.52
CA VAL A 134 4.85 3.68 5.85
C VAL A 134 4.84 4.78 6.89
N LYS A 135 5.67 5.79 6.64
CA LYS A 135 5.66 7.05 7.39
C LYS A 135 5.16 8.15 6.48
N ILE A 136 4.10 8.82 6.89
CA ILE A 136 3.49 9.91 6.15
C ILE A 136 3.55 11.17 6.99
N THR A 137 4.05 12.23 6.39
CA THR A 137 3.94 13.59 6.92
C THR A 137 2.96 14.36 6.02
N LEU A 138 1.80 14.72 6.55
CA LEU A 138 0.79 15.52 5.84
C LEU A 138 0.50 16.78 6.62
N ASN A 139 0.80 17.95 6.06
CA ASN A 139 0.58 19.26 6.69
C ASN A 139 1.16 19.36 8.10
N GLY A 140 2.33 18.74 8.32
CA GLY A 140 3.03 18.70 9.61
C GLY A 140 2.53 17.61 10.59
N ARG A 141 1.47 16.88 10.27
CA ARG A 141 1.08 15.69 11.03
C ARG A 141 1.87 14.48 10.53
N VAL A 142 2.46 13.74 11.45
CA VAL A 142 3.23 12.52 11.14
C VAL A 142 2.46 11.32 11.64
N ASN A 143 2.31 10.32 10.79
CA ASN A 143 1.87 8.99 11.16
C ASN A 143 2.84 7.95 10.59
N GLN A 144 3.14 6.91 11.37
CA GLN A 144 3.99 5.81 10.94
C GLN A 144 3.38 4.49 11.39
N ILE A 145 3.19 3.60 10.44
CA ILE A 145 2.60 2.29 10.67
C ILE A 145 3.58 1.23 10.19
N HIS A 146 3.67 0.12 10.95
CA HIS A 146 4.51 -1.03 10.61
C HIS A 146 3.65 -2.28 10.58
N TRP A 147 3.79 -3.11 9.55
CA TRP A 147 3.08 -4.39 9.47
C TRP A 147 3.94 -5.46 8.77
N PRO A 148 3.78 -6.72 9.13
CA PRO A 148 4.36 -7.84 8.39
C PRO A 148 3.45 -8.23 7.22
N GLU A 149 3.96 -9.05 6.32
CA GLU A 149 3.13 -9.69 5.30
C GLU A 149 2.01 -10.55 5.93
N LEU A 150 0.90 -10.73 5.19
CA LEU A 150 -0.32 -11.33 5.71
C LEU A 150 -0.16 -12.75 6.26
N ASN A 151 0.75 -13.54 5.69
CA ASN A 151 1.04 -14.92 6.14
C ASN A 151 1.98 -14.97 7.38
N ALA A 152 2.56 -13.84 7.77
CA ALA A 152 3.45 -13.74 8.91
C ALA A 152 2.77 -13.18 10.18
N THR A 153 1.47 -12.89 10.13
CA THR A 153 0.70 -12.37 11.27
C THR A 153 -0.66 -13.04 11.40
N SER A 154 -1.20 -13.07 12.61
CA SER A 154 -2.61 -13.39 12.87
C SER A 154 -3.46 -12.14 13.05
N ASP A 155 -2.83 -10.97 13.09
CA ASP A 155 -3.52 -9.71 13.34
C ASP A 155 -4.27 -9.26 12.08
N PHE A 156 -5.40 -8.60 12.28
CA PHE A 156 -6.17 -8.04 11.19
C PHE A 156 -5.51 -6.76 10.69
N ILE A 157 -4.93 -6.81 9.49
CA ILE A 157 -4.39 -5.62 8.80
C ILE A 157 -5.55 -4.92 8.07
N PRO A 158 -5.88 -3.66 8.44
CA PRO A 158 -6.95 -2.91 7.77
C PRO A 158 -6.72 -2.82 6.24
N PRO A 159 -7.76 -3.05 5.41
CA PRO A 159 -7.64 -3.00 3.94
C PRO A 159 -7.07 -1.69 3.39
N ILE A 160 -7.25 -0.59 4.11
CA ILE A 160 -6.71 0.72 3.78
C ILE A 160 -5.18 0.72 3.73
N ILE A 161 -4.51 -0.03 4.61
CA ILE A 161 -3.06 -0.18 4.63
C ILE A 161 -2.61 -0.86 3.34
N SER A 162 -3.28 -1.97 2.96
CA SER A 162 -2.98 -2.70 1.72
C SER A 162 -3.27 -1.88 0.45
N MET A 163 -4.26 -0.98 0.49
CA MET A 163 -4.53 -0.07 -0.63
C MET A 163 -3.39 0.93 -0.82
N VAL A 164 -2.90 1.55 0.26
CA VAL A 164 -1.76 2.49 0.20
C VAL A 164 -0.49 1.74 -0.22
N GLU A 165 -0.23 0.57 0.36
CA GLU A 165 0.88 -0.32 -0.02
C GLU A 165 0.88 -0.60 -1.52
N SER A 166 -0.26 -1.04 -2.08
CA SER A 166 -0.39 -1.37 -3.51
C SER A 166 -0.08 -0.18 -4.44
N GLU A 167 -0.48 1.04 -4.08
CA GLU A 167 -0.16 2.22 -4.89
C GLU A 167 1.33 2.60 -4.79
N LEU A 168 1.95 2.42 -3.62
CA LEU A 168 3.38 2.66 -3.43
C LEU A 168 4.23 1.61 -4.14
N ASP A 169 3.81 0.34 -4.13
CA ASP A 169 4.47 -0.75 -4.85
C ASP A 169 4.44 -0.55 -6.37
N LYS A 170 3.34 -0.02 -6.92
CA LYS A 170 3.26 0.34 -8.35
C LYS A 170 4.30 1.39 -8.71
N ILE A 171 4.47 2.40 -7.86
CA ILE A 171 5.48 3.43 -8.09
C ILE A 171 6.88 2.83 -8.02
N MET A 172 7.16 1.98 -7.04
CA MET A 172 8.45 1.30 -6.93
C MET A 172 8.76 0.47 -8.16
N SER A 173 7.79 -0.29 -8.69
CA SER A 173 8.00 -1.10 -9.89
C SER A 173 8.26 -0.25 -11.13
N GLU A 174 7.53 0.85 -11.31
CA GLU A 174 7.72 1.76 -12.45
C GLU A 174 9.10 2.47 -12.46
N ILE A 175 9.74 2.65 -11.30
CA ILE A 175 11.06 3.32 -11.21
C ILE A 175 12.21 2.32 -11.29
N SER A 176 11.94 1.03 -11.03
CA SER A 176 12.96 -0.02 -11.06
C SER A 176 13.12 -0.68 -12.43
N GLU A 177 12.21 -0.37 -13.39
CA GLU A 177 12.32 -0.76 -14.81
C GLU A 177 13.25 0.20 -15.58
#